data_aba26b6ec2e61510815f28f8dc259b1b
#
_entry.id   aba26b6ec2e61510815f28f8dc259b1b
#
_cell.length_a   1.000
_cell.length_b   1.000
_cell.length_c   1.000
_cell.angle_alpha   90.00
_cell.angle_beta   90.00
_cell.angle_gamma   90.00
#
_symmetry.space_group_name_H-M   'P 1'
#
loop_
_entity.id
_entity.type
_entity.pdbx_description
1 polymer ?
#
loop_
_entity_poly.entity_id
_entity_poly.type
_entity_poly.pdbx_seq_one_letter_code
_entity_poly.pdbx_strand_id
1 'polypeptide(L)'
;RAVSAQMKNLDHVVFTGFTHKPATRLAKSLMNILPQNQQKIFFSDNGSTSVDVALKMALQYHFNKGNKRNKIIAFQDGFHGDTFGAMSVSGLSIYNGPFEDYFLDVERIPVPNENNIESVKMLFTKLLSENNVAAFIYEPLVQGAAAMKMHKSIHLDELLKIANNHEVINIADEVMTGFGKTGKNFASEFMSTMPDIICLSKSLT
;
A
#
# COMPACT_ATOMS: atom_id res chain seq x y z
N ARG A 1 -24.67 20.19 -2.30
CA ARG A 1 -25.58 20.29 -1.13
C ARG A 1 -24.89 19.77 0.16
N ALA A 2 -24.26 18.58 0.17
CA ALA A 2 -23.62 18.01 1.37
C ALA A 2 -22.48 18.89 1.90
N VAL A 3 -21.55 19.32 1.03
CA VAL A 3 -20.43 20.20 1.39
C VAL A 3 -20.94 21.50 2.01
N SER A 4 -21.88 22.19 1.36
CA SER A 4 -22.43 23.47 1.88
C SER A 4 -23.15 23.30 3.22
N ALA A 5 -23.81 22.16 3.44
CA ALA A 5 -24.43 21.86 4.72
C ALA A 5 -23.38 21.58 5.82
N GLN A 6 -22.32 20.85 5.49
CA GLN A 6 -21.25 20.54 6.44
C GLN A 6 -20.46 21.80 6.83
N MET A 7 -20.13 22.67 5.88
CA MET A 7 -19.43 23.94 6.13
C MET A 7 -20.18 24.85 7.12
N LYS A 8 -21.50 24.79 7.14
CA LYS A 8 -22.32 25.56 8.12
C LYS A 8 -22.23 25.01 9.54
N ASN A 9 -21.85 23.73 9.70
CA ASN A 9 -21.76 23.08 11.01
C ASN A 9 -20.33 23.07 11.53
N LEU A 10 -19.39 22.59 10.72
CA LEU A 10 -17.99 22.47 11.06
C LEU A 10 -17.18 22.31 9.78
N ASP A 11 -16.32 23.27 9.51
CA ASP A 11 -15.40 23.24 8.38
C ASP A 11 -14.26 22.24 8.63
N HIS A 12 -13.48 22.48 9.69
CA HIS A 12 -12.31 21.68 10.02
C HIS A 12 -12.09 21.57 11.53
N VAL A 13 -11.56 20.44 11.97
CA VAL A 13 -11.01 20.26 13.30
C VAL A 13 -9.89 19.20 13.26
N VAL A 14 -8.81 19.43 14.00
CA VAL A 14 -7.70 18.47 14.12
C VAL A 14 -8.15 17.20 14.83
N PHE A 15 -7.55 16.05 14.44
CA PHE A 15 -7.86 14.78 15.10
C PHE A 15 -7.13 14.57 16.43
N THR A 16 -6.16 15.40 16.76
CA THR A 16 -5.44 15.30 18.05
C THR A 16 -6.36 15.69 19.21
N GLY A 17 -6.90 14.70 19.88
CA GLY A 17 -7.82 14.88 21.00
C GLY A 17 -9.27 15.18 20.62
N PHE A 18 -9.59 15.29 19.32
CA PHE A 18 -10.95 15.58 18.83
C PHE A 18 -11.40 14.54 17.81
N THR A 19 -12.71 14.47 17.60
CA THR A 19 -13.33 13.70 16.52
C THR A 19 -14.56 14.45 16.02
N HIS A 20 -15.05 14.11 14.82
CA HIS A 20 -16.24 14.71 14.24
C HIS A 20 -17.07 13.70 13.44
N LYS A 21 -18.37 13.96 13.34
CA LYS A 21 -19.35 13.04 12.74
C LYS A 21 -19.00 12.57 11.31
N PRO A 22 -18.57 13.43 10.36
CA PRO A 22 -18.21 12.98 9.02
C PRO A 22 -17.13 11.91 9.02
N ALA A 23 -16.02 12.11 9.74
CA ALA A 23 -14.91 11.16 9.79
C ALA A 23 -15.31 9.84 10.45
N THR A 24 -16.03 9.90 11.59
CA THR A 24 -16.48 8.66 12.26
C THR A 24 -17.49 7.86 11.43
N ARG A 25 -18.37 8.55 10.67
CA ARG A 25 -19.28 7.89 9.74
C ARG A 25 -18.54 7.25 8.57
N LEU A 26 -17.57 7.96 7.98
CA LEU A 26 -16.74 7.42 6.91
C LEU A 26 -15.97 6.20 7.39
N ALA A 27 -15.31 6.30 8.55
CA ALA A 27 -14.59 5.17 9.13
C ALA A 27 -15.51 3.95 9.31
N LYS A 28 -16.72 4.13 9.87
CA LYS A 28 -17.70 3.05 10.02
C LYS A 28 -18.12 2.45 8.68
N SER A 29 -18.35 3.29 7.66
CA SER A 29 -18.74 2.81 6.33
C SER A 29 -17.63 2.01 5.67
N LEU A 30 -16.37 2.47 5.78
CA LEU A 30 -15.20 1.74 5.28
C LEU A 30 -15.03 0.39 5.98
N MET A 31 -15.13 0.35 7.31
CA MET A 31 -15.02 -0.89 8.07
C MET A 31 -16.07 -1.95 7.68
N ASN A 32 -17.21 -1.55 7.13
CA ASN A 32 -18.24 -2.49 6.67
C ASN A 32 -17.90 -3.18 5.34
N ILE A 33 -16.98 -2.62 4.54
CA ILE A 33 -16.61 -3.13 3.22
C ILE A 33 -15.16 -3.60 3.13
N LEU A 34 -14.32 -3.22 4.08
CA LEU A 34 -12.92 -3.64 4.15
C LEU A 34 -12.80 -5.11 4.57
N PRO A 35 -11.71 -5.81 4.17
CA PRO A 35 -11.41 -7.14 4.69
C PRO A 35 -11.39 -7.19 6.22
N GLN A 36 -11.82 -8.31 6.80
CA GLN A 36 -12.04 -8.45 8.25
C GLN A 36 -10.79 -8.27 9.12
N ASN A 37 -9.60 -8.45 8.56
CA ASN A 37 -8.34 -8.21 9.27
C ASN A 37 -8.02 -6.72 9.45
N GLN A 38 -8.68 -5.83 8.70
CA GLN A 38 -8.53 -4.38 8.86
C GLN A 38 -9.36 -3.91 10.08
N GLN A 39 -8.70 -3.28 11.05
CA GLN A 39 -9.34 -2.93 12.33
C GLN A 39 -9.31 -1.43 12.64
N LYS A 40 -8.50 -0.66 11.93
CA LYS A 40 -8.31 0.77 12.17
C LYS A 40 -8.21 1.54 10.87
N ILE A 41 -8.61 2.81 10.93
CA ILE A 41 -8.48 3.75 9.82
C ILE A 41 -7.60 4.91 10.26
N PHE A 42 -6.65 5.26 9.42
CA PHE A 42 -5.84 6.46 9.53
C PHE A 42 -6.18 7.39 8.35
N PHE A 43 -6.51 8.63 8.64
CA PHE A 43 -6.78 9.63 7.61
C PHE A 43 -5.52 10.41 7.25
N SER A 44 -5.28 10.55 5.94
CA SER A 44 -4.25 11.42 5.36
C SER A 44 -4.86 12.23 4.22
N ASP A 45 -4.07 13.12 3.60
CA ASP A 45 -4.60 14.09 2.64
C ASP A 45 -4.91 13.49 1.26
N ASN A 46 -4.12 12.50 0.83
CA ASN A 46 -4.21 11.93 -0.52
C ASN A 46 -3.51 10.57 -0.60
N GLY A 47 -3.46 9.96 -1.80
CA GLY A 47 -2.86 8.65 -2.01
C GLY A 47 -1.37 8.60 -1.69
N SER A 48 -0.59 9.59 -2.09
CA SER A 48 0.87 9.62 -1.81
C SER A 48 1.16 9.69 -0.32
N THR A 49 0.44 10.55 0.43
CA THR A 49 0.57 10.63 1.88
C THR A 49 0.05 9.38 2.59
N SER A 50 -0.97 8.71 2.03
CA SER A 50 -1.43 7.41 2.53
C SER A 50 -0.32 6.36 2.45
N VAL A 51 0.40 6.30 1.33
CA VAL A 51 1.55 5.41 1.15
C VAL A 51 2.68 5.77 2.11
N ASP A 52 3.07 7.05 2.22
CA ASP A 52 4.09 7.48 3.18
C ASP A 52 3.78 7.05 4.62
N VAL A 53 2.53 7.21 5.03
CA VAL A 53 2.09 6.78 6.38
C VAL A 53 2.17 5.26 6.53
N ALA A 54 1.76 4.50 5.50
CA ALA A 54 1.84 3.04 5.52
C ALA A 54 3.29 2.55 5.66
N LEU A 55 4.23 3.13 4.91
CA LEU A 55 5.66 2.83 5.01
C LEU A 55 6.21 3.15 6.42
N LYS A 56 5.86 4.33 6.96
CA LYS A 56 6.23 4.72 8.32
C LYS A 56 5.67 3.77 9.37
N MET A 57 4.42 3.32 9.22
CA MET A 57 3.81 2.35 10.13
C MET A 57 4.55 1.02 10.13
N ALA A 58 4.92 0.52 8.94
CA ALA A 58 5.68 -0.73 8.81
C ALA A 58 7.06 -0.63 9.48
N LEU A 59 7.80 0.44 9.22
CA LEU A 59 9.10 0.68 9.87
C LEU A 59 8.97 0.82 11.39
N GLN A 60 7.97 1.58 11.86
CA GLN A 60 7.71 1.78 13.29
C GLN A 60 7.30 0.47 13.99
N TYR A 61 6.52 -0.38 13.33
CA TYR A 61 6.13 -1.68 13.85
C TYR A 61 7.34 -2.55 14.18
N HIS A 62 8.28 -2.68 13.26
CA HIS A 62 9.50 -3.45 13.48
C HIS A 62 10.41 -2.82 14.53
N PHE A 63 10.55 -1.49 14.52
CA PHE A 63 11.28 -0.76 15.55
C PHE A 63 10.71 -1.04 16.95
N ASN A 64 9.41 -0.99 17.12
CA ASN A 64 8.74 -1.25 18.39
C ASN A 64 8.88 -2.70 18.87
N LYS A 65 9.08 -3.65 17.95
CA LYS A 65 9.41 -5.06 18.26
C LYS A 65 10.88 -5.29 18.61
N GLY A 66 11.71 -4.25 18.58
CA GLY A 66 13.17 -4.38 18.77
C GLY A 66 13.91 -4.94 17.55
N ASN A 67 13.22 -5.12 16.42
CA ASN A 67 13.79 -5.58 15.14
C ASN A 67 14.00 -4.38 14.22
N LYS A 68 15.23 -3.94 14.05
CA LYS A 68 15.52 -2.84 13.14
C LYS A 68 15.52 -3.36 11.69
N ARG A 69 14.38 -3.23 11.03
CA ARG A 69 14.24 -3.50 9.58
C ARG A 69 14.04 -2.16 8.86
N ASN A 70 14.76 -1.91 7.79
CA ASN A 70 14.73 -0.63 7.06
C ASN A 70 14.59 -0.77 5.55
N LYS A 71 14.73 -1.99 5.01
CA LYS A 71 14.55 -2.26 3.59
C LYS A 71 13.08 -2.46 3.25
N ILE A 72 12.68 -1.99 2.08
CA ILE A 72 11.34 -2.18 1.52
C ILE A 72 11.48 -2.89 0.19
N ILE A 73 10.58 -3.80 -0.12
CA ILE A 73 10.47 -4.41 -1.45
C ILE A 73 9.27 -3.81 -2.16
N ALA A 74 9.44 -3.50 -3.45
CA ALA A 74 8.37 -3.03 -4.32
C ALA A 74 8.46 -3.71 -5.70
N PHE A 75 7.39 -3.64 -6.49
CA PHE A 75 7.46 -4.08 -7.88
C PHE A 75 8.15 -3.04 -8.77
N GLN A 76 8.88 -3.52 -9.77
CA GLN A 76 9.31 -2.70 -10.91
C GLN A 76 8.08 -2.08 -11.59
N ASP A 77 8.25 -0.90 -12.17
CA ASP A 77 7.22 -0.15 -12.88
C ASP A 77 5.99 0.26 -12.04
N GLY A 78 5.98 0.03 -10.72
CA GLY A 78 4.92 0.49 -9.82
C GLY A 78 4.88 2.01 -9.71
N PHE A 79 3.69 2.58 -9.41
CA PHE A 79 3.55 3.99 -9.11
C PHE A 79 2.72 4.16 -7.83
N HIS A 80 3.31 4.78 -6.83
CA HIS A 80 2.72 4.90 -5.50
C HIS A 80 2.51 6.36 -5.05
N GLY A 81 2.95 7.32 -5.86
CA GLY A 81 2.79 8.76 -5.60
C GLY A 81 4.09 9.55 -5.70
N ASP A 82 4.00 10.86 -5.43
CA ASP A 82 5.08 11.83 -5.68
C ASP A 82 5.67 12.45 -4.40
N THR A 83 5.27 12.01 -3.22
CA THR A 83 5.99 12.33 -1.98
C THR A 83 7.26 11.47 -1.89
N PHE A 84 8.29 11.90 -1.16
CA PHE A 84 9.60 11.22 -1.14
C PHE A 84 9.51 9.73 -0.80
N GLY A 85 8.71 9.34 0.18
CA GLY A 85 8.51 7.93 0.51
C GLY A 85 7.77 7.18 -0.59
N ALA A 86 6.70 7.74 -1.17
CA ALA A 86 5.94 7.13 -2.26
C ALA A 86 6.78 7.04 -3.55
N MET A 87 7.58 8.06 -3.88
CA MET A 87 8.54 8.01 -4.99
C MET A 87 9.61 6.93 -4.78
N SER A 88 10.10 6.78 -3.54
CA SER A 88 11.12 5.79 -3.21
C SER A 88 10.69 4.38 -3.58
N VAL A 89 9.43 4.04 -3.37
CA VAL A 89 8.88 2.70 -3.65
C VAL A 89 8.27 2.57 -5.04
N SER A 90 8.21 3.66 -5.81
CA SER A 90 7.80 3.63 -7.22
C SER A 90 8.91 3.12 -8.14
N GLY A 91 8.55 2.71 -9.35
CA GLY A 91 9.52 2.39 -10.40
C GLY A 91 10.39 3.59 -10.76
N LEU A 92 11.66 3.35 -11.07
CA LEU A 92 12.56 4.41 -11.48
C LEU A 92 12.18 4.94 -12.87
N SER A 93 12.21 6.24 -13.04
CA SER A 93 11.80 6.93 -14.26
C SER A 93 12.53 8.26 -14.41
N ILE A 94 12.36 8.92 -15.55
CA ILE A 94 12.89 10.26 -15.77
C ILE A 94 12.29 11.32 -14.82
N TYR A 95 11.14 11.04 -14.23
CA TYR A 95 10.44 11.97 -13.33
C TYR A 95 10.97 11.94 -11.90
N ASN A 96 11.36 10.75 -11.41
CA ASN A 96 11.83 10.57 -10.03
C ASN A 96 13.35 10.32 -9.93
N GLY A 97 14.04 10.03 -11.04
CA GLY A 97 15.48 9.83 -11.08
C GLY A 97 16.32 10.95 -10.43
N PRO A 98 16.00 12.26 -10.63
CA PRO A 98 16.73 13.35 -9.97
C PRO A 98 16.70 13.32 -8.44
N PHE A 99 15.80 12.55 -7.84
CA PHE A 99 15.61 12.45 -6.37
C PHE A 99 16.13 11.14 -5.79
N GLU A 100 16.75 10.28 -6.59
CA GLU A 100 17.15 8.92 -6.21
C GLU A 100 18.06 8.87 -4.98
N ASP A 101 18.97 9.84 -4.84
CA ASP A 101 19.89 9.96 -3.68
C ASP A 101 19.16 10.18 -2.34
N TYR A 102 17.90 10.56 -2.39
CA TYR A 102 17.08 10.82 -1.19
C TYR A 102 16.08 9.71 -0.89
N PHE A 103 16.12 8.63 -1.65
CA PHE A 103 15.15 7.55 -1.51
C PHE A 103 15.46 6.64 -0.30
N LEU A 104 14.41 6.00 0.19
CA LEU A 104 14.51 4.92 1.16
C LEU A 104 15.29 3.74 0.54
N ASP A 105 15.79 2.83 1.38
CA ASP A 105 16.40 1.57 0.93
C ASP A 105 15.32 0.64 0.34
N VAL A 106 15.25 0.57 -0.98
CA VAL A 106 14.19 -0.14 -1.71
C VAL A 106 14.78 -1.09 -2.74
N GLU A 107 14.42 -2.37 -2.61
CA GLU A 107 14.67 -3.39 -3.62
C GLU A 107 13.46 -3.54 -4.55
N ARG A 108 13.71 -3.49 -5.86
CA ARG A 108 12.66 -3.62 -6.87
C ARG A 108 12.74 -4.98 -7.56
N ILE A 109 11.65 -5.74 -7.45
CA ILE A 109 11.55 -7.06 -8.07
C ILE A 109 10.62 -7.02 -9.29
N PRO A 110 10.82 -7.91 -10.27
CA PRO A 110 9.90 -8.01 -11.41
C PRO A 110 8.49 -8.38 -10.95
N VAL A 111 7.49 -7.86 -11.69
CA VAL A 111 6.10 -8.33 -11.52
C VAL A 111 6.00 -9.79 -11.93
N PRO A 112 5.45 -10.68 -11.07
CA PRO A 112 5.36 -12.09 -11.37
C PRO A 112 4.36 -12.39 -12.50
N ASN A 113 4.74 -13.33 -13.36
CA ASN A 113 3.91 -13.88 -14.42
C ASN A 113 4.24 -15.37 -14.63
N GLU A 114 3.56 -16.03 -15.55
CA GLU A 114 3.72 -17.47 -15.80
C GLU A 114 5.15 -17.89 -16.17
N ASN A 115 5.92 -16.99 -16.80
CA ASN A 115 7.26 -17.31 -17.28
C ASN A 115 8.36 -17.05 -16.24
N ASN A 116 8.07 -16.19 -15.21
CA ASN A 116 9.10 -15.74 -14.28
C ASN A 116 8.78 -16.02 -12.80
N ILE A 117 7.61 -16.55 -12.48
CA ILE A 117 7.16 -16.70 -11.08
C ILE A 117 8.19 -17.44 -10.20
N GLU A 118 8.79 -18.53 -10.68
CA GLU A 118 9.75 -19.28 -9.89
C GLU A 118 11.03 -18.47 -9.62
N SER A 119 11.55 -17.77 -10.63
CA SER A 119 12.72 -16.90 -10.44
C SER A 119 12.44 -15.70 -9.53
N VAL A 120 11.23 -15.12 -9.62
CA VAL A 120 10.80 -14.03 -8.72
C VAL A 120 10.66 -14.53 -7.28
N LYS A 121 10.08 -15.70 -7.06
CA LYS A 121 9.98 -16.32 -5.72
C LYS A 121 11.37 -16.59 -5.12
N MET A 122 12.29 -17.13 -5.90
CA MET A 122 13.67 -17.35 -5.46
C MET A 122 14.36 -16.04 -5.05
N LEU A 123 14.26 -15.01 -5.90
CA LEU A 123 14.80 -13.68 -5.59
C LEU A 123 14.15 -13.10 -4.33
N PHE A 124 12.84 -13.14 -4.24
CA PHE A 124 12.07 -12.61 -3.11
C PHE A 124 12.45 -13.31 -1.80
N THR A 125 12.50 -14.64 -1.80
CA THR A 125 12.90 -15.42 -0.63
C THR A 125 14.35 -15.10 -0.21
N LYS A 126 15.27 -14.95 -1.18
CA LYS A 126 16.65 -14.54 -0.90
C LYS A 126 16.71 -13.19 -0.21
N LEU A 127 15.99 -12.19 -0.70
CA LEU A 127 15.94 -10.85 -0.10
C LEU A 127 15.37 -10.91 1.33
N LEU A 128 14.33 -11.71 1.55
CA LEU A 128 13.71 -11.85 2.88
C LEU A 128 14.60 -12.57 3.88
N SER A 129 15.48 -13.47 3.43
CA SER A 129 16.40 -14.21 4.32
C SER A 129 17.43 -13.34 5.04
N GLU A 130 17.64 -12.09 4.56
CA GLU A 130 18.51 -11.10 5.22
C GLU A 130 17.90 -10.53 6.52
N ASN A 131 16.63 -10.83 6.83
CA ASN A 131 15.90 -10.35 8.01
C ASN A 131 15.87 -8.81 8.18
N ASN A 132 16.08 -8.07 7.10
CA ASN A 132 16.13 -6.61 7.09
C ASN A 132 14.93 -5.95 6.38
N VAL A 133 14.05 -6.74 5.78
CA VAL A 133 12.90 -6.25 5.04
C VAL A 133 11.75 -5.93 6.00
N ALA A 134 11.31 -4.67 6.02
CA ALA A 134 10.20 -4.19 6.82
C ALA A 134 8.85 -4.38 6.14
N ALA A 135 8.79 -4.09 4.84
CA ALA A 135 7.53 -4.13 4.09
C ALA A 135 7.71 -4.60 2.65
N PHE A 136 6.64 -5.16 2.11
CA PHE A 136 6.43 -5.37 0.68
C PHE A 136 5.22 -4.55 0.25
N ILE A 137 5.42 -3.59 -0.66
CA ILE A 137 4.35 -2.76 -1.22
C ILE A 137 4.09 -3.13 -2.68
N TYR A 138 2.82 -3.14 -3.06
CA TYR A 138 2.38 -3.55 -4.40
C TYR A 138 1.03 -2.92 -4.78
N GLU A 139 0.83 -2.71 -6.08
CA GLU A 139 -0.49 -2.45 -6.68
C GLU A 139 -1.14 -3.81 -6.99
N PRO A 140 -2.27 -4.19 -6.37
CA PRO A 140 -2.86 -5.50 -6.63
C PRO A 140 -3.50 -5.56 -8.02
N LEU A 141 -3.22 -6.62 -8.77
CA LEU A 141 -3.74 -6.99 -10.09
C LEU A 141 -3.36 -6.05 -11.26
N VAL A 142 -3.20 -4.76 -11.02
CA VAL A 142 -2.97 -3.78 -12.09
C VAL A 142 -1.99 -2.70 -11.66
N GLN A 143 -0.89 -2.57 -12.34
CA GLN A 143 -0.01 -1.39 -12.24
C GLN A 143 -0.55 -0.28 -13.14
N GLY A 144 -1.22 0.71 -12.53
CA GLY A 144 -1.95 1.72 -13.29
C GLY A 144 -1.07 2.58 -14.19
N ALA A 145 0.03 3.10 -13.67
CA ALA A 145 0.95 3.98 -14.42
C ALA A 145 1.83 3.23 -15.41
N ALA A 146 1.97 1.91 -15.29
CA ALA A 146 2.70 1.06 -16.23
C ALA A 146 1.82 0.61 -17.43
N ALA A 147 1.09 1.54 -18.04
CA ALA A 147 0.15 1.28 -19.12
C ALA A 147 -0.90 0.20 -18.79
N MET A 148 -1.39 0.21 -17.56
CA MET A 148 -2.38 -0.78 -17.06
C MET A 148 -1.85 -2.23 -17.11
N LYS A 149 -0.59 -2.44 -16.78
CA LYS A 149 0.04 -3.76 -16.78
C LYS A 149 -0.67 -4.69 -15.78
N MET A 150 -1.29 -5.72 -16.30
CA MET A 150 -2.05 -6.70 -15.52
C MET A 150 -1.14 -7.83 -15.02
N HIS A 151 -1.44 -8.34 -13.81
CA HIS A 151 -0.85 -9.57 -13.30
C HIS A 151 -1.89 -10.44 -12.58
N LYS A 152 -1.61 -11.73 -12.45
CA LYS A 152 -2.55 -12.69 -11.86
C LYS A 152 -2.49 -12.68 -10.33
N SER A 153 -3.65 -12.74 -9.71
CA SER A 153 -3.78 -12.81 -8.24
C SER A 153 -3.05 -14.00 -7.64
N ILE A 154 -3.05 -15.16 -8.32
CA ILE A 154 -2.39 -16.37 -7.82
C ILE A 154 -0.89 -16.17 -7.61
N HIS A 155 -0.21 -15.49 -8.53
CA HIS A 155 1.23 -15.26 -8.42
C HIS A 155 1.56 -14.23 -7.31
N LEU A 156 0.74 -13.20 -7.17
CA LEU A 156 0.88 -12.25 -6.06
C LEU A 156 0.63 -12.95 -4.72
N ASP A 157 -0.40 -13.78 -4.62
CA ASP A 157 -0.75 -14.50 -3.39
C ASP A 157 0.37 -15.42 -2.91
N GLU A 158 1.14 -16.04 -3.84
CA GLU A 158 2.33 -16.82 -3.48
C GLU A 158 3.41 -15.94 -2.81
N LEU A 159 3.67 -14.74 -3.32
CA LEU A 159 4.62 -13.81 -2.70
C LEU A 159 4.13 -13.32 -1.33
N LEU A 160 2.83 -13.03 -1.19
CA LEU A 160 2.25 -12.59 0.08
C LEU A 160 2.39 -13.67 1.17
N LYS A 161 2.20 -14.95 0.82
CA LYS A 161 2.42 -16.08 1.73
C LYS A 161 3.88 -16.17 2.17
N ILE A 162 4.82 -15.99 1.24
CA ILE A 162 6.26 -15.96 1.58
C ILE A 162 6.56 -14.78 2.50
N ALA A 163 6.05 -13.57 2.20
CA ALA A 163 6.23 -12.39 3.05
C ALA A 163 5.72 -12.61 4.47
N ASN A 164 4.52 -13.19 4.62
CA ASN A 164 3.93 -13.50 5.93
C ASN A 164 4.81 -14.47 6.75
N ASN A 165 5.39 -15.49 6.11
CA ASN A 165 6.27 -16.43 6.79
C ASN A 165 7.57 -15.77 7.32
N HIS A 166 7.93 -14.61 6.78
CA HIS A 166 9.07 -13.80 7.20
C HIS A 166 8.68 -12.58 8.05
N GLU A 167 7.41 -12.48 8.47
CA GLU A 167 6.88 -11.36 9.26
C GLU A 167 7.06 -9.98 8.56
N VAL A 168 7.01 -9.94 7.23
CA VAL A 168 7.08 -8.71 6.44
C VAL A 168 5.69 -8.11 6.32
N ILE A 169 5.56 -6.81 6.51
CA ILE A 169 4.27 -6.10 6.42
C ILE A 169 3.87 -5.97 4.96
N ASN A 170 2.73 -6.53 4.60
CA ASN A 170 2.15 -6.46 3.26
C ASN A 170 1.29 -5.20 3.10
N ILE A 171 1.69 -4.29 2.21
CA ILE A 171 1.00 -3.03 1.93
C ILE A 171 0.39 -3.10 0.54
N ALA A 172 -0.95 -3.15 0.47
CA ALA A 172 -1.67 -3.06 -0.79
C ALA A 172 -1.98 -1.59 -1.13
N ASP A 173 -1.45 -1.11 -2.23
CA ASP A 173 -1.83 0.18 -2.79
C ASP A 173 -3.09 0.00 -3.67
N GLU A 174 -4.24 0.23 -3.06
CA GLU A 174 -5.55 0.18 -3.70
C GLU A 174 -6.06 1.58 -4.10
N VAL A 175 -5.18 2.57 -4.15
CA VAL A 175 -5.53 3.94 -4.54
C VAL A 175 -6.19 3.98 -5.91
N MET A 176 -5.76 3.13 -6.85
CA MET A 176 -6.35 3.00 -8.17
C MET A 176 -7.36 1.85 -8.27
N THR A 177 -7.09 0.71 -7.64
CA THR A 177 -7.85 -0.53 -7.83
C THR A 177 -9.06 -0.67 -6.92
N GLY A 178 -9.11 0.07 -5.82
CA GLY A 178 -10.20 0.00 -4.85
C GLY A 178 -11.56 0.50 -5.37
N PHE A 179 -12.58 0.23 -4.61
CA PHE A 179 -13.97 0.66 -4.83
C PHE A 179 -14.60 0.16 -6.13
N GLY A 180 -14.37 -1.13 -6.43
CA GLY A 180 -15.13 -1.85 -7.47
C GLY A 180 -14.47 -1.88 -8.85
N LYS A 181 -13.31 -1.26 -9.07
CA LYS A 181 -12.67 -1.19 -10.39
C LYS A 181 -12.30 -2.56 -10.97
N THR A 182 -12.01 -3.54 -10.14
CA THR A 182 -11.61 -4.89 -10.55
C THR A 182 -12.74 -5.91 -10.44
N GLY A 183 -13.96 -5.47 -10.08
CA GLY A 183 -15.14 -6.33 -9.95
C GLY A 183 -15.45 -6.78 -8.51
N LYS A 184 -14.54 -6.57 -7.56
CA LYS A 184 -14.78 -6.67 -6.11
C LYS A 184 -14.55 -5.31 -5.47
N ASN A 185 -14.96 -5.11 -4.22
CA ASN A 185 -14.71 -3.83 -3.53
C ASN A 185 -13.23 -3.46 -3.55
N PHE A 186 -12.36 -4.43 -3.30
CA PHE A 186 -10.92 -4.27 -3.34
C PHE A 186 -10.27 -5.37 -4.18
N ALA A 187 -9.23 -5.04 -4.93
CA ALA A 187 -8.48 -6.02 -5.71
C ALA A 187 -7.81 -7.08 -4.82
N SER A 188 -7.46 -6.73 -3.60
CA SER A 188 -6.92 -7.66 -2.59
C SER A 188 -7.85 -8.85 -2.30
N GLU A 189 -9.15 -8.71 -2.51
CA GLU A 189 -10.11 -9.80 -2.29
C GLU A 189 -10.00 -10.97 -3.31
N PHE A 190 -9.16 -10.83 -4.34
CA PHE A 190 -8.85 -11.92 -5.26
C PHE A 190 -7.73 -12.84 -4.78
N MET A 191 -6.99 -12.45 -3.73
CA MET A 191 -5.98 -13.26 -3.06
C MET A 191 -6.57 -13.98 -1.84
N SER A 192 -5.95 -15.07 -1.43
CA SER A 192 -6.28 -15.74 -0.17
C SER A 192 -5.56 -15.10 1.04
N THR A 193 -4.47 -14.41 0.78
CA THR A 193 -3.66 -13.70 1.78
C THR A 193 -4.05 -12.22 1.79
N MET A 194 -4.59 -11.75 2.91
CA MET A 194 -4.99 -10.35 3.04
C MET A 194 -3.81 -9.46 3.40
N PRO A 195 -3.75 -8.23 2.88
CA PRO A 195 -2.72 -7.26 3.25
C PRO A 195 -2.88 -6.80 4.71
N ASP A 196 -1.77 -6.42 5.33
CA ASP A 196 -1.76 -5.82 6.67
C ASP A 196 -2.23 -4.36 6.64
N ILE A 197 -1.88 -3.64 5.56
CA ILE A 197 -2.27 -2.23 5.35
C ILE A 197 -2.82 -2.08 3.94
N ILE A 198 -3.91 -1.31 3.82
CA ILE A 198 -4.52 -0.93 2.54
C ILE A 198 -4.49 0.58 2.40
N CYS A 199 -3.85 1.09 1.34
CA CYS A 199 -3.85 2.51 0.99
C CYS A 199 -5.02 2.81 0.05
N LEU A 200 -5.84 3.80 0.41
CA LEU A 200 -7.04 4.19 -0.33
C LEU A 200 -7.03 5.69 -0.64
N SER A 201 -7.56 6.07 -1.79
CA SER A 201 -7.79 7.46 -2.18
C SER A 201 -8.77 7.54 -3.37
N LYS A 202 -8.46 8.30 -4.39
CA LYS A 202 -9.20 8.51 -5.67
C LYS A 202 -10.72 8.31 -5.60
N SER A 203 -11.20 7.07 -5.65
CA SER A 203 -12.65 6.76 -5.70
C SER A 203 -13.36 6.89 -4.34
N LEU A 204 -12.64 7.29 -3.28
CA LEU A 204 -13.21 7.54 -1.96
C LEU A 204 -14.03 8.84 -1.92
N THR A 205 -13.67 9.82 -2.77
CA THR A 205 -14.25 11.18 -2.79
C THR A 205 -14.74 11.58 -4.17
#